data_9bc1732ba017ba24c87cd71554fa9dba
#
_entry.id   9bc1732ba017ba24c87cd71554fa9dba
#
_cell.length_a   1.000
_cell.length_b   1.000
_cell.length_c   1.000
_cell.angle_alpha   90.00
_cell.angle_beta   90.00
_cell.angle_gamma   90.00
#
_symmetry.space_group_name_H-M   'P 1'
#
loop_
_entity.id
_entity.type
_entity.pdbx_description
1 polymer ?
#
loop_
_entity_poly.entity_id
_entity_poly.type
_entity_poly.pdbx_seq_one_letter_code
_entity_poly.pdbx_strand_id
1 'polypeptide(L)'
;MSKIRSPWIVAAALVTACAPAFADPGVAMTKPNAPSPEETKTLMAPYRERIDGLDAQIVALLGKRFDVIHEVAVFKAQHGIHPIQPARIEEVVQHARAQAEKSGVNPDLIEKLYRIIIQTACDEEDKYARAQETKAK
;
A
#
# COMPACT_ATOMS: atom_id res chain seq x y z
N MET A 1 -57.99 54.58 -15.10
CA MET A 1 -57.79 55.73 -16.03
C MET A 1 -56.28 55.82 -16.34
N SER A 2 -56.02 55.89 -17.58
CA SER A 2 -54.88 56.36 -18.40
C SER A 2 -53.65 55.41 -18.45
N LYS A 3 -53.47 54.60 -19.45
CA LYS A 3 -52.89 54.67 -20.81
C LYS A 3 -51.65 55.55 -20.91
N ILE A 4 -50.53 54.95 -21.39
CA ILE A 4 -49.64 55.40 -22.50
C ILE A 4 -48.52 54.31 -22.57
N ARG A 5 -48.48 53.40 -23.52
CA ARG A 5 -47.92 53.36 -24.94
C ARG A 5 -46.37 53.36 -24.96
N SER A 6 -45.86 52.27 -25.49
CA SER A 6 -44.50 51.97 -25.99
C SER A 6 -43.95 53.08 -26.98
N PRO A 7 -42.65 53.06 -27.29
CA PRO A 7 -42.27 52.29 -28.44
C PRO A 7 -40.89 51.56 -28.39
N TRP A 8 -40.82 50.55 -29.14
CA TRP A 8 -39.76 49.78 -29.71
C TRP A 8 -38.49 50.53 -30.11
N ILE A 9 -37.33 50.07 -29.63
CA ILE A 9 -36.07 50.22 -30.34
C ILE A 9 -35.38 48.87 -30.43
N VAL A 10 -35.29 48.36 -31.64
CA VAL A 10 -34.49 47.18 -31.99
C VAL A 10 -33.04 47.63 -32.02
N ALA A 11 -32.23 47.12 -31.14
CA ALA A 11 -30.77 47.20 -31.23
C ALA A 11 -30.23 45.81 -31.40
N ALA A 12 -29.80 45.50 -32.63
CA ALA A 12 -29.02 44.30 -32.94
C ALA A 12 -27.66 44.42 -32.29
N ALA A 13 -27.41 43.62 -31.24
CA ALA A 13 -26.08 43.47 -30.66
C ALA A 13 -25.43 42.22 -31.25
N LEU A 14 -24.33 42.43 -31.94
CA LEU A 14 -23.40 41.41 -32.40
C LEU A 14 -23.02 40.48 -31.24
N VAL A 15 -23.38 39.21 -31.37
CA VAL A 15 -22.84 38.15 -30.50
C VAL A 15 -21.43 37.84 -31.03
N THR A 16 -20.43 38.46 -30.43
CA THR A 16 -19.05 38.03 -30.58
C THR A 16 -18.91 36.72 -29.78
N ALA A 17 -18.87 35.60 -30.49
CA ALA A 17 -18.58 34.28 -29.92
C ALA A 17 -17.15 34.28 -29.39
N CYS A 18 -17.02 34.52 -28.10
CA CYS A 18 -15.77 34.22 -27.37
C CYS A 18 -15.70 32.69 -27.16
N ALA A 19 -14.98 32.04 -28.06
CA ALA A 19 -14.66 30.62 -27.87
C ALA A 19 -13.85 30.48 -26.57
N PRO A 20 -14.20 29.53 -25.63
CA PRO A 20 -13.33 29.23 -24.53
C PRO A 20 -12.08 28.56 -25.11
N ALA A 21 -10.93 29.21 -24.93
CA ALA A 21 -9.65 28.57 -25.14
C ALA A 21 -9.61 27.36 -24.23
N PHE A 22 -9.71 26.15 -24.80
CA PHE A 22 -9.39 24.91 -24.12
C PHE A 22 -7.95 25.03 -23.68
N ALA A 23 -7.75 25.27 -22.39
CA ALA A 23 -6.45 25.13 -21.76
C ALA A 23 -6.04 23.65 -21.91
N ASP A 24 -4.98 23.43 -22.64
CA ASP A 24 -4.36 22.13 -22.86
C ASP A 24 -3.95 21.55 -21.50
N PRO A 25 -4.49 20.40 -21.04
CA PRO A 25 -4.14 19.83 -19.74
C PRO A 25 -2.77 19.15 -19.73
N GLY A 26 -1.91 19.42 -20.73
CA GLY A 26 -0.65 18.72 -20.95
C GLY A 26 0.62 19.48 -20.57
N VAL A 27 0.55 20.69 -20.02
CA VAL A 27 1.76 21.34 -19.51
C VAL A 27 2.03 20.86 -18.10
N ALA A 28 2.68 19.68 -17.99
CA ALA A 28 3.41 19.34 -16.78
C ALA A 28 4.28 20.56 -16.43
N MET A 29 4.04 21.18 -15.27
CA MET A 29 4.90 22.20 -14.71
C MET A 29 6.28 21.58 -14.41
N THR A 30 7.11 21.43 -15.43
CA THR A 30 8.53 21.19 -15.26
C THR A 30 9.11 22.48 -14.68
N LYS A 31 9.47 22.47 -13.40
CA LYS A 31 10.27 23.54 -12.83
C LYS A 31 11.48 23.75 -13.74
N PRO A 32 11.79 24.99 -14.16
CA PRO A 32 12.86 25.27 -15.13
C PRO A 32 14.26 24.83 -14.67
N ASN A 33 14.41 24.21 -13.51
CA ASN A 33 15.64 23.69 -12.90
C ASN A 33 15.50 22.29 -12.34
N ALA A 34 14.61 21.44 -12.89
CA ALA A 34 14.57 20.03 -12.46
C ALA A 34 15.88 19.33 -12.91
N PRO A 35 16.55 18.58 -12.02
CA PRO A 35 17.77 17.85 -12.38
C PRO A 35 17.48 16.81 -13.46
N SER A 36 18.46 16.57 -14.33
CA SER A 36 18.41 15.51 -15.33
C SER A 36 18.24 14.13 -14.67
N PRO A 37 17.81 13.10 -15.43
CA PRO A 37 17.70 11.73 -14.87
C PRO A 37 18.99 11.21 -14.24
N GLU A 38 20.15 11.49 -14.83
CA GLU A 38 21.45 11.08 -14.30
C GLU A 38 21.86 11.87 -13.05
N GLU A 39 21.61 13.16 -13.03
CA GLU A 39 21.82 13.97 -11.82
C GLU A 39 20.90 13.52 -10.70
N THR A 40 19.61 13.22 -10.98
CA THR A 40 18.66 12.68 -10.03
C THR A 40 19.14 11.35 -9.47
N LYS A 41 19.66 10.46 -10.32
CA LYS A 41 20.22 9.16 -9.90
C LYS A 41 21.38 9.35 -8.93
N THR A 42 22.31 10.25 -9.25
CA THR A 42 23.46 10.56 -8.42
C THR A 42 23.05 11.17 -7.07
N LEU A 43 22.15 12.16 -7.10
CA LEU A 43 21.66 12.82 -5.88
C LEU A 43 20.89 11.86 -4.96
N MET A 44 20.17 10.89 -5.54
CA MET A 44 19.38 9.90 -4.78
C MET A 44 20.18 8.67 -4.33
N ALA A 45 21.39 8.44 -4.85
CA ALA A 45 22.18 7.26 -4.55
C ALA A 45 22.36 7.00 -3.03
N PRO A 46 22.74 7.96 -2.18
CA PRO A 46 22.94 7.72 -0.76
C PRO A 46 21.65 7.39 -0.01
N TYR A 47 20.50 7.87 -0.49
CA TYR A 47 19.20 7.52 0.10
C TYR A 47 18.76 6.10 -0.29
N ARG A 48 19.01 5.72 -1.55
CA ARG A 48 18.71 4.36 -2.04
C ARG A 48 19.57 3.32 -1.33
N GLU A 49 20.86 3.55 -1.18
CA GLU A 49 21.76 2.66 -0.43
C GLU A 49 21.28 2.42 1.02
N ARG A 50 20.81 3.48 1.69
CA ARG A 50 20.26 3.35 3.04
C ARG A 50 18.94 2.56 3.05
N ILE A 51 18.07 2.76 2.07
CA ILE A 51 16.82 2.00 1.92
C ILE A 51 17.13 0.53 1.66
N ASP A 52 18.02 0.24 0.70
CA ASP A 52 18.42 -1.13 0.36
C ASP A 52 18.98 -1.88 1.59
N GLY A 53 19.76 -1.18 2.42
CA GLY A 53 20.28 -1.73 3.67
C GLY A 53 19.20 -2.05 4.70
N LEU A 54 18.12 -1.25 4.76
CA LEU A 54 16.95 -1.53 5.61
C LEU A 54 16.10 -2.67 5.05
N ASP A 55 15.90 -2.71 3.74
CA ASP A 55 15.16 -3.78 3.08
C ASP A 55 15.85 -5.13 3.29
N ALA A 56 17.18 -5.18 3.20
CA ALA A 56 17.95 -6.39 3.52
C ALA A 56 17.72 -6.87 4.97
N GLN A 57 17.61 -5.95 5.94
CA GLN A 57 17.31 -6.29 7.32
C GLN A 57 15.89 -6.81 7.50
N ILE A 58 14.90 -6.21 6.82
CA ILE A 58 13.50 -6.66 6.82
C ILE A 58 13.42 -8.09 6.30
N VAL A 59 14.06 -8.38 5.15
CA VAL A 59 14.07 -9.72 4.57
C VAL A 59 14.74 -10.73 5.49
N ALA A 60 15.89 -10.38 6.10
CA ALA A 60 16.60 -11.25 7.04
C ALA A 60 15.75 -11.55 8.31
N LEU A 61 15.00 -10.55 8.82
CA LEU A 61 14.11 -10.75 9.97
C LEU A 61 12.90 -11.61 9.61
N LEU A 62 12.36 -11.46 8.41
CA LEU A 62 11.32 -12.36 7.90
C LEU A 62 11.82 -13.79 7.80
N GLY A 63 13.02 -14.03 7.27
CA GLY A 63 13.66 -15.36 7.25
C GLY A 63 13.68 -15.98 8.63
N LYS A 64 14.26 -15.29 9.62
CA LYS A 64 14.29 -15.77 11.01
C LYS A 64 12.91 -16.06 11.59
N ARG A 65 11.91 -15.24 11.24
CA ARG A 65 10.53 -15.48 11.67
C ARG A 65 9.98 -16.76 11.07
N PHE A 66 10.25 -17.04 9.81
CA PHE A 66 9.80 -18.27 9.14
C PHE A 66 10.52 -19.51 9.66
N ASP A 67 11.79 -19.42 10.08
CA ASP A 67 12.49 -20.52 10.77
C ASP A 67 11.71 -20.93 12.03
N VAL A 68 11.27 -19.97 12.85
CA VAL A 68 10.44 -20.24 14.04
C VAL A 68 9.07 -20.82 13.65
N ILE A 69 8.46 -20.36 12.56
CA ILE A 69 7.18 -20.92 12.06
C ILE A 69 7.34 -22.40 11.68
N HIS A 70 8.45 -22.77 11.05
CA HIS A 70 8.73 -24.18 10.74
C HIS A 70 8.86 -25.04 12.00
N GLU A 71 9.54 -24.55 13.07
CA GLU A 71 9.59 -25.23 14.36
C GLU A 71 8.18 -25.38 14.96
N VAL A 72 7.35 -24.33 14.89
CA VAL A 72 5.96 -24.35 15.37
C VAL A 72 5.11 -25.34 14.56
N ALA A 73 5.31 -25.46 13.26
CA ALA A 73 4.60 -26.42 12.41
C ALA A 73 4.89 -27.87 12.85
N VAL A 74 6.16 -28.18 13.11
CA VAL A 74 6.58 -29.48 13.65
C VAL A 74 5.90 -29.75 15.01
N PHE A 75 5.98 -28.78 15.92
CA PHE A 75 5.39 -28.90 17.25
C PHE A 75 3.87 -29.13 17.20
N LYS A 76 3.16 -28.34 16.40
CA LYS A 76 1.70 -28.47 16.23
C LYS A 76 1.32 -29.86 15.69
N ALA A 77 2.03 -30.33 14.65
CA ALA A 77 1.79 -31.65 14.08
C ALA A 77 1.98 -32.79 15.12
N GLN A 78 3.02 -32.72 15.96
CA GLN A 78 3.28 -33.69 17.01
C GLN A 78 2.23 -33.71 18.12
N HIS A 79 1.57 -32.56 18.36
CA HIS A 79 0.61 -32.42 19.47
C HIS A 79 -0.85 -32.35 18.97
N GLY A 80 -1.12 -32.60 17.71
CA GLY A 80 -2.46 -32.55 17.15
C GLY A 80 -3.11 -31.16 17.21
N ILE A 81 -2.32 -30.09 17.19
CA ILE A 81 -2.78 -28.71 17.25
C ILE A 81 -3.09 -28.24 15.83
N HIS A 82 -4.29 -27.69 15.62
CA HIS A 82 -4.68 -27.20 14.31
C HIS A 82 -3.78 -26.01 13.86
N PRO A 83 -3.27 -26.01 12.61
CA PRO A 83 -2.41 -24.94 12.11
C PRO A 83 -3.03 -23.55 12.22
N ILE A 84 -4.29 -23.42 11.82
CA ILE A 84 -5.01 -22.14 11.78
C ILE A 84 -5.73 -21.91 13.12
N GLN A 85 -5.37 -20.82 13.79
CA GLN A 85 -5.98 -20.39 15.05
C GLN A 85 -6.46 -18.92 14.91
N PRO A 86 -7.75 -18.69 14.54
CA PRO A 86 -8.25 -17.36 14.21
C PRO A 86 -8.03 -16.31 15.32
N ALA A 87 -8.26 -16.68 16.58
CA ALA A 87 -8.04 -15.77 17.72
C ALA A 87 -6.57 -15.33 17.82
N ARG A 88 -5.61 -16.23 17.58
CA ARG A 88 -4.19 -15.91 17.59
C ARG A 88 -3.79 -15.01 16.43
N ILE A 89 -4.40 -15.19 15.27
CA ILE A 89 -4.17 -14.33 14.10
C ILE A 89 -4.53 -12.88 14.43
N GLU A 90 -5.72 -12.64 14.98
CA GLU A 90 -6.14 -11.29 15.36
C GLU A 90 -5.27 -10.70 16.48
N GLU A 91 -4.88 -11.48 17.47
CA GLU A 91 -3.97 -11.04 18.52
C GLU A 91 -2.63 -10.55 17.93
N VAL A 92 -2.03 -11.29 17.00
CA VAL A 92 -0.77 -10.92 16.35
C VAL A 92 -0.94 -9.65 15.52
N VAL A 93 -2.05 -9.51 14.79
CA VAL A 93 -2.35 -8.32 14.00
C VAL A 93 -2.49 -7.09 14.89
N GLN A 94 -3.26 -7.19 15.99
CA GLN A 94 -3.44 -6.07 16.92
C GLN A 94 -2.12 -5.69 17.61
N HIS A 95 -1.31 -6.67 17.97
CA HIS A 95 0.02 -6.41 18.54
C HIS A 95 0.91 -5.65 17.54
N ALA A 96 0.91 -6.06 16.27
CA ALA A 96 1.70 -5.40 15.23
C ALA A 96 1.21 -3.96 14.97
N ARG A 97 -0.11 -3.72 14.97
CA ARG A 97 -0.67 -2.36 14.88
C ARG A 97 -0.19 -1.46 16.02
N ALA A 98 -0.26 -1.96 17.26
CA ALA A 98 0.18 -1.22 18.43
C ALA A 98 1.70 -0.91 18.41
N GLN A 99 2.51 -1.81 17.84
CA GLN A 99 3.94 -1.56 17.63
C GLN A 99 4.17 -0.48 16.56
N ALA A 100 3.39 -0.50 15.48
CA ALA A 100 3.46 0.50 14.43
C ALA A 100 3.18 1.91 14.95
N GLU A 101 2.12 2.06 15.76
CA GLU A 101 1.77 3.34 16.40
C GLU A 101 2.94 3.86 17.26
N LYS A 102 3.56 3.02 18.08
CA LYS A 102 4.72 3.39 18.91
C LYS A 102 5.93 3.81 18.09
N SER A 103 6.06 3.24 16.88
CA SER A 103 7.18 3.48 15.98
C SER A 103 6.92 4.61 14.97
N GLY A 104 5.75 5.25 15.01
CA GLY A 104 5.35 6.29 14.05
C GLY A 104 5.13 5.77 12.63
N VAL A 105 4.85 4.47 12.48
CA VAL A 105 4.52 3.83 11.20
C VAL A 105 3.01 3.72 11.07
N ASN A 106 2.49 3.86 9.85
CA ASN A 106 1.06 3.72 9.60
C ASN A 106 0.54 2.33 10.02
N PRO A 107 -0.36 2.23 11.02
CA PRO A 107 -0.86 0.95 11.54
C PRO A 107 -1.62 0.12 10.49
N ASP A 108 -2.34 0.78 9.55
CA ASP A 108 -3.10 0.08 8.51
C ASP A 108 -2.19 -0.54 7.46
N LEU A 109 -1.03 0.07 7.21
CA LEU A 109 0.02 -0.53 6.37
C LEU A 109 0.54 -1.81 7.04
N ILE A 110 0.88 -1.73 8.32
CA ILE A 110 1.42 -2.86 9.08
C ILE A 110 0.39 -3.98 9.20
N GLU A 111 -0.89 -3.68 9.44
CA GLU A 111 -1.95 -4.67 9.43
C GLU A 111 -1.98 -5.46 8.11
N LYS A 112 -2.00 -4.77 6.96
CA LYS A 112 -2.01 -5.41 5.63
C LYS A 112 -0.80 -6.33 5.44
N LEU A 113 0.40 -5.86 5.79
CA LEU A 113 1.61 -6.65 5.71
C LEU A 113 1.56 -7.88 6.61
N TYR A 114 1.14 -7.73 7.87
CA TYR A 114 1.06 -8.84 8.80
C TYR A 114 0.01 -9.87 8.42
N ARG A 115 -1.13 -9.48 7.85
CA ARG A 115 -2.12 -10.42 7.32
C ARG A 115 -1.54 -11.29 6.20
N ILE A 116 -0.73 -10.71 5.30
CA ILE A 116 -0.04 -11.47 4.24
C ILE A 116 1.00 -12.42 4.85
N ILE A 117 1.84 -11.94 5.75
CA ILE A 117 2.87 -12.74 6.42
C ILE A 117 2.26 -13.91 7.19
N ILE A 118 1.15 -13.68 7.91
CA ILE A 118 0.46 -14.71 8.69
C ILE A 118 -0.20 -15.73 7.76
N GLN A 119 -0.86 -15.28 6.70
CA GLN A 119 -1.48 -16.18 5.73
C GLN A 119 -0.43 -17.11 5.12
N THR A 120 0.70 -16.57 4.67
CA THR A 120 1.81 -17.37 4.14
C THR A 120 2.33 -18.39 5.17
N ALA A 121 2.46 -17.98 6.44
CA ALA A 121 2.88 -18.88 7.53
C ALA A 121 1.87 -20.01 7.74
N CYS A 122 0.58 -19.72 7.77
CA CYS A 122 -0.47 -20.74 7.89
C CYS A 122 -0.47 -21.71 6.71
N ASP A 123 -0.23 -21.23 5.50
CA ASP A 123 -0.16 -22.06 4.30
C ASP A 123 1.04 -23.03 4.35
N GLU A 124 2.17 -22.58 4.89
CA GLU A 124 3.35 -23.44 5.07
C GLU A 124 3.16 -24.48 6.20
N GLU A 125 2.57 -24.09 7.32
CA GLU A 125 2.22 -25.02 8.40
C GLU A 125 1.25 -26.11 7.91
N ASP A 126 0.24 -25.74 7.12
CA ASP A 126 -0.75 -26.66 6.56
C ASP A 126 -0.11 -27.65 5.56
N LYS A 127 0.78 -27.17 4.69
CA LYS A 127 1.57 -28.03 3.80
C LYS A 127 2.41 -29.04 4.58
N TYR A 128 3.04 -28.60 5.67
CA TYR A 128 3.83 -29.47 6.53
C TYR A 128 2.95 -30.54 7.18
N ALA A 129 1.80 -30.18 7.77
CA ALA A 129 0.86 -31.09 8.38
C ALA A 129 0.39 -32.19 7.41
N ARG A 130 -0.04 -31.80 6.21
CA ARG A 130 -0.46 -32.74 5.15
C ARG A 130 0.65 -33.69 4.69
N ALA A 131 1.90 -33.18 4.63
CA ALA A 131 3.04 -34.03 4.28
C ALA A 131 3.33 -35.10 5.34
N GLN A 132 3.08 -34.84 6.61
CA GLN A 132 3.22 -35.83 7.69
C GLN A 132 2.10 -36.86 7.65
N GLU A 133 0.86 -36.47 7.41
CA GLU A 133 -0.27 -37.40 7.26
C GLU A 133 -0.06 -38.41 6.11
N THR A 134 0.56 -37.95 5.02
CA THR A 134 0.84 -38.81 3.85
C THR A 134 1.94 -39.84 4.17
N LYS A 135 2.90 -39.50 5.04
CA LYS A 135 3.99 -40.42 5.44
C LYS A 135 3.54 -41.45 6.48
N ALA A 136 2.46 -41.21 7.19
CA ALA A 136 1.93 -42.08 8.25
C ALA A 136 0.99 -43.18 7.71
N LYS A 137 0.62 -43.11 6.42
CA LYS A 137 -0.18 -44.11 5.69
C LYS A 137 0.72 -45.06 4.90
#